data_8eb101c6862cffc8f0095167f69cb29e
#
_entry.id   8eb101c6862cffc8f0095167f69cb29e
#
_cell.length_a   1.000
_cell.length_b   1.000
_cell.length_c   1.000
_cell.angle_alpha   90.00
_cell.angle_beta   90.00
_cell.angle_gamma   90.00
#
_symmetry.space_group_name_H-M   'P 1'
#
loop_
_entity.id
_entity.type
_entity.pdbx_description
1 polymer ?
#
loop_
_entity_poly.entity_id
_entity_poly.type
_entity_poly.pdbx_seq_one_letter_code
_entity_poly.pdbx_strand_id
1 'polypeptide(L)'
;MGNGLVPTYFTHEAVDFEPVVDENGNPVMSHYGLQKAVVKEFKTVALPYFLEGPARMMGNVNEETAREMYNNVKKTGLYDEKLAMYKTSASIEGCSMEAGRCRAFTPGWQERENVFLHMEYKYILSMIRAGICPEFYDTITRALL
;
A
#
# COMPACT_ATOMS: atom_id res chain seq x y z
N MET A 1 11.32 -2.21 -10.82
CA MET A 1 11.09 -1.31 -9.67
C MET A 1 12.42 -1.16 -8.97
N GLY A 2 13.00 0.02 -8.95
CA GLY A 2 14.43 0.18 -8.66
C GLY A 2 14.81 0.55 -7.23
N ASN A 3 13.90 0.44 -6.26
CA ASN A 3 14.16 0.91 -4.89
C ASN A 3 14.11 -0.18 -3.80
N GLY A 4 14.16 -1.46 -4.19
CA GLY A 4 14.14 -2.59 -3.23
C GLY A 4 12.84 -2.75 -2.43
N LEU A 5 11.81 -1.93 -2.69
CA LEU A 5 10.51 -2.04 -2.04
C LEU A 5 9.48 -2.66 -2.98
N VAL A 6 8.65 -3.53 -2.43
CA VAL A 6 7.55 -4.17 -3.13
C VAL A 6 6.24 -3.48 -2.74
N PRO A 7 5.37 -3.09 -3.70
CA PRO A 7 4.05 -2.59 -3.38
C PRO A 7 3.26 -3.60 -2.54
N THR A 8 2.53 -3.10 -1.55
CA THR A 8 1.71 -3.95 -0.67
C THR A 8 0.46 -4.45 -1.38
N TYR A 9 -0.15 -3.59 -2.20
CA TYR A 9 -1.42 -3.83 -2.86
C TYR A 9 -1.36 -3.53 -4.35
N PHE A 10 -2.20 -4.24 -5.10
CA PHE A 10 -2.37 -4.08 -6.54
C PHE A 10 -3.86 -4.00 -6.85
N THR A 11 -4.20 -3.22 -7.88
CA THR A 11 -5.52 -3.27 -8.53
C THR A 11 -5.38 -3.94 -9.89
N HIS A 12 -6.46 -4.55 -10.36
CA HIS A 12 -6.54 -5.15 -11.69
C HIS A 12 -7.59 -4.37 -12.48
N GLU A 13 -7.12 -3.59 -13.45
CA GLU A 13 -7.97 -2.80 -14.32
C GLU A 13 -8.30 -3.60 -15.58
N ALA A 14 -9.60 -3.72 -15.91
CA ALA A 14 -10.02 -4.33 -17.16
C ALA A 14 -9.62 -3.41 -18.32
N VAL A 15 -8.79 -3.90 -19.24
CA VAL A 15 -8.33 -3.14 -20.41
C VAL A 15 -8.95 -3.64 -21.70
N ASP A 16 -9.43 -4.88 -21.73
CA ASP A 16 -10.21 -5.44 -22.82
C ASP A 16 -11.39 -6.24 -22.26
N PHE A 17 -12.57 -6.05 -22.85
CA PHE A 17 -13.78 -6.71 -22.42
C PHE A 17 -14.82 -6.80 -23.55
N GLU A 18 -15.66 -7.80 -23.50
CA GLU A 18 -16.79 -7.99 -24.40
C GLU A 18 -18.12 -7.82 -23.66
N PRO A 19 -19.04 -6.98 -24.16
CA PRO A 19 -20.39 -6.88 -23.63
C PRO A 19 -21.13 -8.21 -23.75
N VAL A 20 -21.87 -8.60 -22.71
CA VAL A 20 -22.74 -9.79 -22.78
C VAL A 20 -24.06 -9.40 -23.40
N VAL A 21 -24.45 -10.14 -24.41
CA VAL A 21 -25.77 -10.00 -25.07
C VAL A 21 -26.56 -11.33 -24.97
N ASP A 22 -27.88 -11.23 -25.03
CA ASP A 22 -28.78 -12.37 -25.08
C ASP A 22 -28.83 -12.99 -26.51
N GLU A 23 -29.64 -14.03 -26.69
CA GLU A 23 -29.83 -14.72 -27.98
C GLU A 23 -30.41 -13.81 -29.08
N ASN A 24 -31.03 -12.69 -28.71
CA ASN A 24 -31.61 -11.70 -29.63
C ASN A 24 -30.67 -10.50 -29.87
N GLY A 25 -29.46 -10.50 -29.26
CA GLY A 25 -28.50 -9.42 -29.37
C GLY A 25 -28.75 -8.23 -28.40
N ASN A 26 -29.68 -8.36 -27.44
CA ASN A 26 -29.95 -7.31 -26.47
C ASN A 26 -28.94 -7.36 -25.31
N PRO A 27 -28.57 -6.20 -24.73
CA PRO A 27 -27.66 -6.14 -23.56
C PRO A 27 -28.21 -6.90 -22.36
N VAL A 28 -27.42 -7.81 -21.80
CA VAL A 28 -27.76 -8.46 -20.53
C VAL A 28 -27.37 -7.53 -19.39
N MET A 29 -28.35 -7.10 -18.59
CA MET A 29 -28.15 -6.15 -17.50
C MET A 29 -27.91 -6.86 -16.17
N SER A 30 -27.10 -6.25 -15.30
CA SER A 30 -26.96 -6.63 -13.90
C SER A 30 -28.15 -6.09 -13.08
N HIS A 31 -28.27 -6.52 -11.80
CA HIS A 31 -29.29 -5.98 -10.91
C HIS A 31 -29.07 -4.49 -10.56
N TYR A 32 -27.90 -3.94 -10.86
CA TYR A 32 -27.60 -2.51 -10.73
C TYR A 32 -27.93 -1.69 -11.98
N GLY A 33 -28.51 -2.27 -13.01
CA GLY A 33 -28.81 -1.59 -14.26
C GLY A 33 -27.59 -1.33 -15.16
N LEU A 34 -26.46 -1.99 -14.88
CA LEU A 34 -25.26 -1.91 -15.71
C LEU A 34 -25.17 -3.12 -16.63
N GLN A 35 -24.74 -2.92 -17.89
CA GLN A 35 -24.51 -4.01 -18.82
C GLN A 35 -23.41 -4.94 -18.29
N LYS A 36 -23.67 -6.25 -18.32
CA LYS A 36 -22.67 -7.26 -18.00
C LYS A 36 -21.60 -7.31 -19.10
N ALA A 37 -20.37 -7.56 -18.69
CA ALA A 37 -19.25 -7.77 -19.59
C ALA A 37 -18.40 -8.96 -19.13
N VAL A 38 -17.72 -9.61 -20.09
CA VAL A 38 -16.69 -10.61 -19.83
C VAL A 38 -15.35 -9.95 -20.07
N VAL A 39 -14.53 -9.86 -19.02
CA VAL A 39 -13.18 -9.28 -19.13
C VAL A 39 -12.27 -10.28 -19.83
N LYS A 40 -11.54 -9.83 -20.83
CA LYS A 40 -10.58 -10.62 -21.62
C LYS A 40 -9.14 -10.38 -21.14
N GLU A 41 -8.83 -9.16 -20.75
CA GLU A 41 -7.49 -8.78 -20.30
C GLU A 41 -7.54 -7.83 -19.12
N PHE A 42 -6.64 -8.08 -18.15
CA PHE A 42 -6.41 -7.20 -17.01
C PHE A 42 -5.02 -6.60 -17.06
N LYS A 43 -4.92 -5.31 -16.74
CA LYS A 43 -3.67 -4.63 -16.41
C LYS A 43 -3.52 -4.57 -14.90
N THR A 44 -2.41 -5.10 -14.39
CA THR A 44 -2.07 -4.97 -12.98
C THR A 44 -1.42 -3.62 -12.71
N VAL A 45 -1.98 -2.87 -11.77
CA VAL A 45 -1.49 -1.55 -11.35
C VAL A 45 -1.12 -1.61 -9.88
N ALA A 46 0.13 -1.26 -9.55
CA ALA A 46 0.58 -1.18 -8.17
C ALA A 46 0.00 0.08 -7.50
N LEU A 47 -0.56 -0.07 -6.31
CA LEU A 47 -0.91 1.08 -5.48
C LEU A 47 0.36 1.71 -4.88
N PRO A 48 0.30 2.97 -4.43
CA PRO A 48 1.36 3.59 -3.64
C PRO A 48 1.72 2.74 -2.41
N TYR A 49 2.87 2.99 -1.83
CA TYR A 49 3.36 2.20 -0.70
C TYR A 49 2.46 2.34 0.53
N PHE A 50 2.26 1.21 1.20
CA PHE A 50 1.67 1.11 2.53
C PHE A 50 2.71 0.54 3.49
N LEU A 51 2.74 1.03 4.72
CA LEU A 51 3.71 0.61 5.74
C LEU A 51 3.61 -0.89 6.08
N GLU A 52 2.44 -1.48 5.88
CA GLU A 52 2.22 -2.90 6.11
C GLU A 52 3.15 -3.80 5.29
N GLY A 53 3.45 -3.44 4.04
CA GLY A 53 4.36 -4.20 3.19
C GLY A 53 5.77 -4.32 3.79
N PRO A 54 6.47 -3.20 4.02
CA PRO A 54 7.76 -3.21 4.70
C PRO A 54 7.73 -3.85 6.08
N ALA A 55 6.68 -3.59 6.89
CA ALA A 55 6.54 -4.17 8.24
C ALA A 55 6.45 -5.71 8.22
N ARG A 56 5.84 -6.29 7.20
CA ARG A 56 5.75 -7.76 7.05
C ARG A 56 6.99 -8.37 6.43
N MET A 57 7.62 -7.67 5.49
CA MET A 57 8.77 -8.21 4.76
C MET A 57 10.07 -8.14 5.56
N MET A 58 10.31 -7.02 6.24
CA MET A 58 11.60 -6.72 6.87
C MET A 58 12.06 -7.79 7.86
N GLY A 59 11.16 -8.36 8.64
CA GLY A 59 11.49 -9.42 9.60
C GLY A 59 11.77 -10.81 8.98
N ASN A 60 11.67 -10.93 7.64
CA ASN A 60 11.87 -12.17 6.89
C ASN A 60 13.03 -12.10 5.89
N VAL A 61 13.80 -11.03 5.92
CA VAL A 61 14.98 -10.85 5.06
C VAL A 61 16.25 -10.78 5.92
N ASN A 62 17.42 -10.87 5.29
CA ASN A 62 18.68 -10.69 6.00
C ASN A 62 18.90 -9.22 6.40
N GLU A 63 19.85 -9.00 7.31
CA GLU A 63 20.15 -7.70 7.89
C GLU A 63 20.53 -6.63 6.84
N GLU A 64 21.30 -6.99 5.82
CA GLU A 64 21.68 -6.09 4.74
C GLU A 64 20.48 -5.59 3.94
N THR A 65 19.63 -6.53 3.51
CA THR A 65 18.36 -6.20 2.81
C THR A 65 17.42 -5.39 3.70
N ALA A 66 17.34 -5.71 4.99
CA ALA A 66 16.50 -4.97 5.93
C ALA A 66 16.96 -3.51 6.07
N ARG A 67 18.28 -3.27 6.13
CA ARG A 67 18.86 -1.92 6.16
C ARG A 67 18.59 -1.14 4.88
N GLU A 68 18.71 -1.81 3.75
CA GLU A 68 18.35 -1.22 2.45
C GLU A 68 16.87 -0.84 2.42
N MET A 69 15.98 -1.73 2.86
CA MET A 69 14.54 -1.44 2.96
C MET A 69 14.25 -0.25 3.88
N TYR A 70 14.87 -0.21 5.07
CA TYR A 70 14.74 0.91 6.01
C TYR A 70 15.09 2.26 5.37
N ASN A 71 16.24 2.31 4.71
CA ASN A 71 16.69 3.51 4.02
C ASN A 71 15.77 3.92 2.86
N ASN A 72 15.23 2.94 2.16
CA ASN A 72 14.34 3.19 1.03
C ASN A 72 12.93 3.60 1.48
N VAL A 73 12.41 3.06 2.58
CA VAL A 73 11.14 3.52 3.18
C VAL A 73 11.21 5.00 3.54
N LYS A 74 12.31 5.47 4.09
CA LYS A 74 12.52 6.91 4.42
C LYS A 74 12.47 7.84 3.18
N LYS A 75 12.76 7.32 1.99
CA LYS A 75 12.71 8.08 0.72
C LYS A 75 11.32 8.06 0.08
N THR A 76 10.37 7.35 0.67
CA THR A 76 8.99 7.32 0.20
C THR A 76 8.10 8.29 0.98
N GLY A 77 6.89 8.51 0.53
CA GLY A 77 5.89 9.27 1.27
C GLY A 77 5.39 8.60 2.56
N LEU A 78 5.95 7.44 2.95
CA LEU A 78 5.64 6.75 4.21
C LEU A 78 6.29 7.41 5.42
N TYR A 79 7.41 8.10 5.25
CA TYR A 79 8.10 8.77 6.36
C TYR A 79 7.71 10.25 6.42
N ASP A 80 7.31 10.70 7.60
CA ASP A 80 7.08 12.11 7.89
C ASP A 80 8.30 12.68 8.58
N GLU A 81 9.05 13.56 7.88
CA GLU A 81 10.29 14.13 8.39
C GLU A 81 10.08 15.06 9.58
N LYS A 82 8.91 15.72 9.66
CA LYS A 82 8.63 16.66 10.76
C LYS A 82 8.31 15.95 12.06
N LEU A 83 7.54 14.87 11.96
CA LEU A 83 7.19 14.04 13.12
C LEU A 83 8.27 13.00 13.41
N ALA A 84 9.17 12.72 12.45
CA ALA A 84 10.10 11.60 12.46
C ALA A 84 9.42 10.24 12.68
N MET A 85 8.21 10.08 12.15
CA MET A 85 7.33 8.92 12.32
C MET A 85 6.88 8.38 10.96
N TYR A 86 6.33 7.15 10.97
CA TYR A 86 5.91 6.47 9.76
C TYR A 86 4.38 6.50 9.61
N LYS A 87 3.94 6.93 8.43
CA LYS A 87 2.53 6.95 8.04
C LYS A 87 2.07 5.58 7.55
N THR A 88 0.78 5.30 7.67
CA THR A 88 0.15 4.06 7.18
C THR A 88 0.25 3.90 5.68
N SER A 89 0.15 4.99 4.92
CA SER A 89 0.28 4.99 3.47
C SER A 89 1.04 6.22 2.97
N ALA A 90 1.69 6.08 1.83
CA ALA A 90 2.03 7.21 0.99
C ALA A 90 0.77 7.86 0.42
N SER A 91 0.88 9.00 -0.26
CA SER A 91 -0.30 9.65 -0.85
C SER A 91 -0.97 8.75 -1.89
N ILE A 92 -2.28 8.56 -1.72
CA ILE A 92 -3.15 7.79 -2.60
C ILE A 92 -4.13 8.69 -3.37
N GLU A 93 -3.85 10.00 -3.43
CA GLU A 93 -4.75 10.99 -4.05
C GLU A 93 -5.09 10.67 -5.51
N GLY A 94 -4.12 10.21 -6.29
CA GLY A 94 -4.28 9.84 -7.69
C GLY A 94 -4.86 8.44 -7.94
N CYS A 95 -5.18 7.66 -6.87
CA CYS A 95 -5.68 6.31 -7.04
C CYS A 95 -7.18 6.29 -7.35
N SER A 96 -7.63 5.22 -8.02
CA SER A 96 -9.05 4.94 -8.21
C SER A 96 -9.79 4.84 -6.88
N MET A 97 -11.07 5.18 -6.86
CA MET A 97 -11.96 4.96 -5.71
C MET A 97 -12.12 3.47 -5.35
N GLU A 98 -11.77 2.58 -6.26
CA GLU A 98 -11.71 1.13 -6.02
C GLU A 98 -10.62 0.72 -5.02
N ALA A 99 -9.66 1.62 -4.72
CA ALA A 99 -8.75 1.44 -3.59
C ALA A 99 -9.48 1.38 -2.22
N GLY A 100 -10.81 1.54 -2.26
CA GLY A 100 -11.69 1.36 -1.12
C GLY A 100 -11.76 2.57 -0.20
N ARG A 101 -12.19 2.33 1.04
CA ARG A 101 -12.47 3.40 2.01
C ARG A 101 -11.25 4.28 2.30
N CYS A 102 -10.05 3.74 2.25
CA CYS A 102 -8.85 4.54 2.49
C CYS A 102 -8.72 5.70 1.49
N ARG A 103 -9.18 5.53 0.23
CA ARG A 103 -9.21 6.62 -0.75
C ARG A 103 -10.28 7.68 -0.43
N ALA A 104 -11.38 7.28 0.21
CA ALA A 104 -12.48 8.19 0.58
C ALA A 104 -12.19 9.02 1.84
N PHE A 105 -11.27 8.58 2.70
CA PHE A 105 -10.88 9.34 3.88
C PHE A 105 -10.11 10.61 3.52
N THR A 106 -10.15 11.59 4.40
CA THR A 106 -9.31 12.80 4.31
C THR A 106 -7.85 12.42 4.61
N PRO A 107 -6.85 12.97 3.87
CA PRO A 107 -5.44 12.77 4.22
C PRO A 107 -5.15 13.11 5.68
N GLY A 108 -4.41 12.25 6.36
CA GLY A 108 -4.13 12.35 7.78
C GLY A 108 -5.19 11.71 8.69
N TRP A 109 -6.22 11.06 8.11
CA TRP A 109 -7.24 10.38 8.89
C TRP A 109 -7.33 8.90 8.56
N GLN A 110 -7.55 8.07 9.60
CA GLN A 110 -7.64 6.61 9.51
C GLN A 110 -6.43 6.01 8.76
N GLU A 111 -6.66 5.16 7.78
CA GLU A 111 -5.60 4.49 7.03
C GLU A 111 -4.98 5.36 5.91
N ARG A 112 -5.44 6.61 5.73
CA ARG A 112 -4.94 7.50 4.69
C ARG A 112 -3.91 8.48 5.23
N GLU A 113 -2.63 8.23 4.94
CA GLU A 113 -1.52 9.15 5.23
C GLU A 113 -1.38 9.54 6.72
N ASN A 114 -1.96 8.75 7.62
CA ASN A 114 -1.95 9.00 9.06
C ASN A 114 -0.89 8.16 9.78
N VAL A 115 -0.39 8.63 10.90
CA VAL A 115 0.46 7.86 11.80
C VAL A 115 -0.43 7.01 12.69
N PHE A 116 -0.41 5.68 12.48
CA PHE A 116 -1.04 4.71 13.36
C PHE A 116 0.01 3.98 14.18
N LEU A 117 0.10 4.28 15.45
CA LEU A 117 1.14 3.74 16.34
C LEU A 117 1.19 2.20 16.31
N HIS A 118 0.06 1.52 16.23
CA HIS A 118 0.06 0.05 16.15
C HIS A 118 0.72 -0.49 14.87
N MET A 119 0.63 0.22 13.75
CA MET A 119 1.32 -0.14 12.50
C MET A 119 2.78 0.25 12.56
N GLU A 120 3.09 1.40 13.10
CA GLU A 120 4.45 1.85 13.31
C GLU A 120 5.21 0.90 14.24
N TYR A 121 4.60 0.48 15.36
CA TYR A 121 5.21 -0.50 16.26
C TYR A 121 5.44 -1.87 15.61
N LYS A 122 4.58 -2.32 14.69
CA LYS A 122 4.85 -3.53 13.91
C LYS A 122 6.07 -3.36 13.00
N TYR A 123 6.21 -2.20 12.39
CA TYR A 123 7.36 -1.87 11.56
C TYR A 123 8.64 -1.81 12.41
N ILE A 124 8.61 -1.12 13.54
CA ILE A 124 9.73 -1.04 14.49
C ILE A 124 10.10 -2.43 15.03
N LEU A 125 9.12 -3.26 15.39
CA LEU A 125 9.35 -4.64 15.81
C LEU A 125 10.04 -5.48 14.72
N SER A 126 9.71 -5.23 13.45
CA SER A 126 10.35 -5.94 12.34
C SER A 126 11.84 -5.61 12.20
N MET A 127 12.28 -4.43 12.63
CA MET A 127 13.71 -4.06 12.68
C MET A 127 14.47 -4.93 13.68
N ILE A 128 13.90 -5.17 14.87
CA ILE A 128 14.51 -6.08 15.86
C ILE A 128 14.60 -7.49 15.28
N ARG A 129 13.52 -7.98 14.67
CA ARG A 129 13.49 -9.32 14.06
C ARG A 129 14.50 -9.50 12.96
N ALA A 130 14.80 -8.44 12.23
CA ALA A 130 15.81 -8.42 11.17
C ALA A 130 17.24 -8.19 11.67
N GLY A 131 17.43 -7.91 12.98
CA GLY A 131 18.75 -7.66 13.56
C GLY A 131 19.29 -6.24 13.37
N ILE A 132 18.52 -5.32 12.80
CA ILE A 132 18.94 -3.92 12.61
C ILE A 132 18.66 -3.08 13.86
N CYS A 133 19.35 -3.41 14.96
CA CYS A 133 19.14 -2.78 16.26
C CYS A 133 19.45 -1.28 16.31
N PRO A 134 20.50 -0.74 15.67
CA PRO A 134 20.75 0.70 15.64
C PRO A 134 19.58 1.50 15.06
N GLU A 135 19.01 1.03 13.95
CA GLU A 135 17.87 1.64 13.27
C GLU A 135 16.60 1.55 14.12
N PHE A 136 16.44 0.44 14.86
CA PHE A 136 15.38 0.31 15.85
C PHE A 136 15.47 1.38 16.95
N TYR A 137 16.62 1.54 17.57
CA TYR A 137 16.80 2.52 18.65
C TYR A 137 16.63 3.96 18.15
N ASP A 138 17.13 4.29 16.96
CA ASP A 138 16.91 5.61 16.34
C ASP A 138 15.40 5.88 16.15
N THR A 139 14.68 4.90 15.66
CA THR A 139 13.25 5.05 15.35
C THR A 139 12.38 5.10 16.62
N ILE A 140 12.57 4.15 17.55
CA ILE A 140 11.71 4.07 18.76
C ILE A 140 11.90 5.29 19.67
N THR A 141 13.10 5.81 19.77
CA THR A 141 13.36 7.00 20.58
C THR A 141 12.58 8.20 20.08
N ARG A 142 12.47 8.36 18.76
CA ARG A 142 11.71 9.45 18.14
C ARG A 142 10.20 9.26 18.26
N ALA A 143 9.73 8.02 18.17
CA ALA A 143 8.30 7.69 18.27
C ALA A 143 7.75 7.80 19.71
N LEU A 144 8.61 7.86 20.73
CA LEU A 144 8.22 7.96 22.15
C LEU A 144 8.32 9.39 22.72
N LEU A 145 8.88 10.33 21.98
CA LEU A 145 9.04 11.73 22.39
C LEU A 145 7.94 12.60 21.82
#